data_d6006c63f4acafc3c5ed31d99029643b
#
_entry.id   d6006c63f4acafc3c5ed31d99029643b
#
_cell.length_a   1.000
_cell.length_b   1.000
_cell.length_c   1.000
_cell.angle_alpha   90.00
_cell.angle_beta   90.00
_cell.angle_gamma   90.00
#
_symmetry.space_group_name_H-M   'P 1'
#
loop_
_entity.id
_entity.type
_entity.pdbx_description
1 polymer ?
#
loop_
_entity_poly.entity_id
_entity_poly.type
_entity_poly.pdbx_seq_one_letter_code
_entity_poly.pdbx_strand_id
1 'polypeptide(L)'
;MLTIAALLLSLLFPAAYANLANCQWLADLKTPPPASAPYFCLESWLQQASLEGYDTMSPPRELGGNTNPVFVDVGINIFKIVDIDIKNAIMELSVWLRMSWTDTRLVWDPDVVGVSQLAYYASNDREQTTIWVPDLELYNQYESLYDFADKPAQVFPNGFVFWSRPGPLKVLCAFRDLTQLPFDKPSCAFELGGWAKSGYDVNYEFMSPPVSFSTEESAATTYQQYKIIGDDTRTNRREYFYPCCPNEPWPVLQYEVTLDRAASYYVLKVIVPNILFAFLSFLVFWFDVRTGERLSFGVTILLAMVAVDIISSELLPICPEYLFIEVLVAVSLLFAFLALCETCLVVYWYYKR
;
A
#
# COMPACT_ATOMS: atom_id res chain seq x y z
N MET A 1 -5.07 -45.73 -12.29
CA MET A 1 -4.19 -44.76 -11.61
C MET A 1 -4.92 -43.87 -10.58
N LEU A 2 -6.18 -43.52 -10.80
CA LEU A 2 -6.98 -42.74 -9.83
C LEU A 2 -7.23 -43.46 -8.47
N THR A 3 -7.34 -44.78 -8.46
CA THR A 3 -7.60 -45.57 -7.23
C THR A 3 -6.41 -45.62 -6.27
N ILE A 4 -5.18 -45.51 -6.74
CA ILE A 4 -3.97 -45.57 -5.89
C ILE A 4 -3.70 -44.18 -5.26
N ALA A 5 -4.00 -43.07 -5.96
CA ALA A 5 -3.88 -41.73 -5.42
C ALA A 5 -4.89 -41.49 -4.27
N ALA A 6 -6.14 -41.99 -4.40
CA ALA A 6 -7.15 -41.90 -3.34
C ALA A 6 -6.76 -42.72 -2.09
N LEU A 7 -6.09 -43.86 -2.26
CA LEU A 7 -5.61 -44.69 -1.14
C LEU A 7 -4.40 -44.05 -0.42
N LEU A 8 -3.53 -43.33 -1.13
CA LEU A 8 -2.38 -42.62 -0.52
C LEU A 8 -2.78 -41.36 0.22
N LEU A 9 -3.79 -40.61 -0.27
CA LEU A 9 -4.34 -39.45 0.44
C LEU A 9 -5.09 -39.85 1.74
N SER A 10 -5.77 -41.01 1.75
CA SER A 10 -6.47 -41.52 2.95
C SER A 10 -5.51 -41.90 4.09
N LEU A 11 -4.26 -42.20 3.80
CA LEU A 11 -3.21 -42.48 4.80
C LEU A 11 -2.58 -41.24 5.42
N LEU A 12 -2.64 -40.09 4.75
CA LEU A 12 -2.05 -38.84 5.22
C LEU A 12 -3.03 -37.92 6.00
N PHE A 13 -4.34 -38.04 5.75
CA PHE A 13 -5.39 -37.29 6.43
C PHE A 13 -6.61 -38.18 6.80
N PRO A 14 -6.47 -39.11 7.74
CA PRO A 14 -7.53 -40.10 7.97
C PRO A 14 -8.85 -39.51 8.53
N ALA A 15 -8.77 -38.40 9.27
CA ALA A 15 -9.97 -37.82 9.91
C ALA A 15 -10.85 -37.00 8.93
N ALA A 16 -10.26 -36.25 8.00
CA ALA A 16 -11.01 -35.45 7.03
C ALA A 16 -11.69 -36.35 5.95
N TYR A 17 -11.00 -37.39 5.49
CA TYR A 17 -11.54 -38.33 4.49
C TYR A 17 -12.61 -39.26 5.06
N ALA A 18 -12.50 -39.68 6.34
CA ALA A 18 -13.50 -40.51 7.00
C ALA A 18 -14.86 -39.77 7.15
N ASN A 19 -14.85 -38.45 7.31
CA ASN A 19 -16.09 -37.67 7.41
C ASN A 19 -16.78 -37.49 6.04
N LEU A 20 -16.03 -37.25 4.95
CA LEU A 20 -16.59 -37.13 3.59
C LEU A 20 -17.09 -38.47 3.04
N ALA A 21 -16.48 -39.61 3.40
CA ALA A 21 -16.94 -40.93 3.00
C ALA A 21 -18.35 -41.26 3.54
N ASN A 22 -18.82 -40.56 4.56
CA ASN A 22 -20.17 -40.70 5.10
C ASN A 22 -21.23 -39.83 4.39
N CYS A 23 -20.83 -38.97 3.45
CA CYS A 23 -21.71 -38.09 2.69
C CYS A 23 -22.15 -38.77 1.39
N GLN A 24 -23.09 -39.72 1.50
CA GLN A 24 -23.61 -40.47 0.34
C GLN A 24 -24.23 -39.60 -0.76
N TRP A 25 -24.68 -38.38 -0.42
CA TRP A 25 -25.29 -37.41 -1.35
C TRP A 25 -24.31 -36.79 -2.31
N LEU A 26 -23.00 -36.86 -2.06
CA LEU A 26 -21.96 -36.37 -2.99
C LEU A 26 -21.89 -37.20 -4.28
N ALA A 27 -22.54 -38.37 -4.32
CA ALA A 27 -22.64 -39.20 -5.51
C ALA A 27 -23.67 -38.68 -6.53
N ASP A 28 -24.64 -37.86 -6.08
CA ASP A 28 -25.65 -37.24 -6.94
C ASP A 28 -25.79 -35.77 -6.61
N LEU A 29 -25.17 -34.91 -7.45
CA LEU A 29 -25.17 -33.45 -7.27
C LEU A 29 -26.49 -32.80 -7.71
N LYS A 30 -27.41 -33.53 -8.35
CA LYS A 30 -28.69 -32.99 -8.83
C LYS A 30 -29.77 -33.01 -7.77
N THR A 31 -29.63 -33.88 -6.78
CA THR A 31 -30.62 -34.06 -5.73
C THR A 31 -30.06 -33.51 -4.40
N PRO A 32 -30.62 -32.44 -3.84
CA PRO A 32 -30.13 -31.90 -2.60
C PRO A 32 -30.28 -32.89 -1.45
N PRO A 33 -29.27 -32.94 -0.53
CA PRO A 33 -29.39 -33.76 0.67
C PRO A 33 -30.59 -33.31 1.53
N PRO A 34 -31.18 -34.21 2.32
CA PRO A 34 -32.24 -33.82 3.25
C PRO A 34 -31.71 -32.88 4.32
N ALA A 35 -32.54 -31.95 4.81
CA ALA A 35 -32.17 -30.98 5.86
C ALA A 35 -31.66 -31.65 7.17
N SER A 36 -31.89 -32.94 7.37
CA SER A 36 -31.35 -33.73 8.48
C SER A 36 -29.91 -34.23 8.26
N ALA A 37 -29.34 -34.01 7.06
CA ALA A 37 -27.95 -34.36 6.79
C ALA A 37 -26.97 -33.56 7.65
N PRO A 38 -25.77 -34.08 7.97
CA PRO A 38 -24.75 -33.34 8.68
C PRO A 38 -24.37 -32.06 7.92
N TYR A 39 -24.21 -30.93 8.62
CA TYR A 39 -23.96 -29.63 8.02
C TYR A 39 -22.75 -29.63 7.06
N PHE A 40 -21.67 -30.31 7.41
CA PHE A 40 -20.48 -30.40 6.55
C PHE A 40 -20.76 -31.18 5.23
N CYS A 41 -21.74 -32.07 5.20
CA CYS A 41 -22.17 -32.73 3.97
C CYS A 41 -22.98 -31.78 3.09
N LEU A 42 -23.83 -30.95 3.70
CA LEU A 42 -24.60 -29.92 2.98
C LEU A 42 -23.68 -28.91 2.33
N GLU A 43 -22.69 -28.39 3.08
CA GLU A 43 -21.68 -27.50 2.53
C GLU A 43 -20.89 -28.13 1.38
N SER A 44 -20.37 -29.33 1.57
CA SER A 44 -19.55 -30.01 0.56
C SER A 44 -20.37 -30.35 -0.69
N TRP A 45 -21.64 -30.76 -0.52
CA TRP A 45 -22.54 -31.02 -1.64
C TRP A 45 -22.81 -29.72 -2.41
N LEU A 46 -23.16 -28.63 -1.73
CA LEU A 46 -23.50 -27.36 -2.34
C LEU A 46 -22.29 -26.76 -3.07
N GLN A 47 -21.10 -26.85 -2.48
CA GLN A 47 -19.86 -26.41 -3.15
C GLN A 47 -19.65 -27.18 -4.46
N GLN A 48 -19.79 -28.50 -4.46
CA GLN A 48 -19.57 -29.29 -5.67
C GLN A 48 -20.68 -29.08 -6.71
N ALA A 49 -21.94 -28.99 -6.28
CA ALA A 49 -23.05 -28.74 -7.17
C ALA A 49 -22.99 -27.37 -7.86
N SER A 50 -22.58 -26.32 -7.14
CA SER A 50 -22.45 -24.98 -7.69
C SER A 50 -21.26 -24.81 -8.64
N LEU A 51 -20.24 -25.67 -8.51
CA LEU A 51 -19.07 -25.68 -9.40
C LEU A 51 -19.22 -26.62 -10.61
N GLU A 52 -20.32 -27.39 -10.71
CA GLU A 52 -20.57 -28.26 -11.86
C GLU A 52 -20.77 -27.40 -13.13
N GLY A 53 -19.78 -27.41 -14.04
CA GLY A 53 -19.81 -26.61 -15.29
C GLY A 53 -19.52 -25.11 -15.08
N TYR A 54 -19.02 -24.73 -13.92
CA TYR A 54 -18.64 -23.35 -13.64
C TYR A 54 -17.36 -22.95 -14.40
N ASP A 55 -17.39 -21.80 -15.07
CA ASP A 55 -16.24 -21.24 -15.77
C ASP A 55 -15.56 -20.14 -14.94
N THR A 56 -14.32 -20.40 -14.52
CA THR A 56 -13.50 -19.47 -13.74
C THR A 56 -12.87 -18.35 -14.58
N MET A 57 -12.89 -18.46 -15.92
CA MET A 57 -12.24 -17.51 -16.82
C MET A 57 -13.16 -16.37 -17.25
N SER A 58 -14.45 -16.63 -17.34
CA SER A 58 -15.44 -15.66 -17.80
C SER A 58 -16.06 -14.88 -16.63
N PRO A 59 -16.13 -13.55 -16.70
CA PRO A 59 -16.85 -12.74 -15.72
C PRO A 59 -18.32 -13.19 -15.58
N PRO A 60 -18.91 -13.09 -14.39
CA PRO A 60 -20.30 -13.51 -14.12
C PRO A 60 -21.30 -12.51 -14.69
N ARG A 61 -21.48 -12.51 -16.02
CA ARG A 61 -22.48 -11.69 -16.72
C ARG A 61 -23.83 -12.39 -16.71
N GLU A 62 -24.90 -11.63 -16.59
CA GLU A 62 -26.24 -12.15 -16.69
C GLU A 62 -26.50 -12.75 -18.09
N LEU A 63 -27.06 -13.96 -18.10
CA LEU A 63 -27.54 -14.59 -19.33
C LEU A 63 -28.78 -13.84 -19.86
N GLY A 64 -28.71 -13.32 -21.07
CA GLY A 64 -29.90 -12.69 -21.67
C GLY A 64 -29.64 -11.41 -22.47
N GLY A 65 -28.38 -11.16 -22.87
CA GLY A 65 -28.06 -10.03 -23.76
C GLY A 65 -27.97 -8.69 -23.04
N ASN A 66 -27.93 -8.67 -21.71
CA ASN A 66 -27.61 -7.49 -20.96
C ASN A 66 -26.09 -7.22 -21.07
N THR A 67 -25.74 -6.09 -21.66
CA THR A 67 -24.35 -5.66 -21.91
C THR A 67 -23.72 -4.99 -20.69
N ASN A 68 -24.37 -5.09 -19.53
CA ASN A 68 -23.84 -4.46 -18.31
C ASN A 68 -22.56 -5.15 -17.84
N PRO A 69 -21.55 -4.37 -17.46
CA PRO A 69 -20.34 -4.92 -16.86
C PRO A 69 -20.62 -5.56 -15.49
N VAL A 70 -19.72 -6.43 -15.07
CA VAL A 70 -19.69 -6.87 -13.67
C VAL A 70 -19.14 -5.72 -12.83
N PHE A 71 -19.88 -5.29 -11.82
CA PHE A 71 -19.42 -4.29 -10.88
C PHE A 71 -18.62 -4.96 -9.78
N VAL A 72 -17.42 -4.43 -9.53
CA VAL A 72 -16.52 -4.88 -8.48
C VAL A 72 -16.21 -3.71 -7.56
N ASP A 73 -16.68 -3.79 -6.32
CA ASP A 73 -16.34 -2.82 -5.31
C ASP A 73 -14.99 -3.14 -4.69
N VAL A 74 -14.10 -2.16 -4.66
CA VAL A 74 -12.74 -2.28 -4.13
C VAL A 74 -12.56 -1.37 -2.93
N GLY A 75 -12.03 -1.90 -1.84
CA GLY A 75 -11.72 -1.16 -0.63
C GLY A 75 -10.40 -1.60 -0.03
N ILE A 76 -9.78 -0.69 0.72
CA ILE A 76 -8.51 -0.95 1.39
C ILE A 76 -8.67 -0.70 2.88
N ASN A 77 -8.32 -1.69 3.68
CA ASN A 77 -8.16 -1.51 5.12
C ASN A 77 -6.67 -1.44 5.44
N ILE A 78 -6.21 -0.27 5.87
CA ILE A 78 -4.81 -0.05 6.24
C ILE A 78 -4.61 -0.58 7.65
N PHE A 79 -3.75 -1.59 7.76
CA PHE A 79 -3.40 -2.21 9.03
C PHE A 79 -2.20 -1.51 9.65
N LYS A 80 -1.14 -1.27 8.87
CA LYS A 80 0.11 -0.70 9.39
C LYS A 80 0.94 -0.07 8.27
N ILE A 81 1.66 1.01 8.61
CA ILE A 81 2.80 1.49 7.80
C ILE A 81 3.98 0.54 8.06
N VAL A 82 4.55 -0.01 7.01
CA VAL A 82 5.73 -0.89 7.10
C VAL A 82 6.99 -0.09 6.87
N ASP A 83 7.05 0.66 5.76
CA ASP A 83 8.18 1.53 5.44
C ASP A 83 7.76 2.70 4.54
N ILE A 84 8.50 3.82 4.64
CA ILE A 84 8.35 4.98 3.77
C ILE A 84 9.75 5.48 3.41
N ASP A 85 10.16 5.16 2.21
CA ASP A 85 11.43 5.58 1.65
C ASP A 85 11.20 6.71 0.62
N ILE A 86 11.30 7.95 1.08
CA ILE A 86 11.13 9.12 0.21
C ILE A 86 12.28 9.22 -0.79
N LYS A 87 13.49 8.78 -0.42
CA LYS A 87 14.67 8.85 -1.28
C LYS A 87 14.55 7.95 -2.52
N ASN A 88 14.02 6.74 -2.32
CA ASN A 88 13.79 5.77 -3.40
C ASN A 88 12.37 5.83 -3.95
N ALA A 89 11.56 6.75 -3.43
CA ALA A 89 10.17 6.96 -3.84
C ALA A 89 9.29 5.71 -3.65
N ILE A 90 9.44 5.02 -2.53
CA ILE A 90 8.70 3.81 -2.20
C ILE A 90 7.88 4.01 -0.93
N MET A 91 6.63 3.55 -0.96
CA MET A 91 5.78 3.41 0.23
C MET A 91 5.34 1.95 0.36
N GLU A 92 5.52 1.39 1.55
CA GLU A 92 5.09 0.03 1.89
C GLU A 92 4.09 0.07 3.04
N LEU A 93 2.90 -0.47 2.79
CA LEU A 93 1.81 -0.58 3.75
C LEU A 93 1.42 -2.05 3.91
N SER A 94 1.11 -2.48 5.13
CA SER A 94 0.37 -3.72 5.35
C SER A 94 -1.11 -3.40 5.26
N VAL A 95 -1.82 -4.04 4.32
CA VAL A 95 -3.22 -3.75 4.06
C VAL A 95 -4.04 -5.03 3.94
N TRP A 96 -5.36 -4.91 4.09
CA TRP A 96 -6.31 -5.90 3.63
C TRP A 96 -7.01 -5.34 2.40
N LEU A 97 -6.65 -5.86 1.23
CA LEU A 97 -7.32 -5.56 -0.02
C LEU A 97 -8.65 -6.31 -0.04
N ARG A 98 -9.74 -5.56 -0.11
CA ARG A 98 -11.11 -6.08 -0.07
C ARG A 98 -11.77 -5.87 -1.42
N MET A 99 -12.40 -6.90 -1.92
CA MET A 99 -13.18 -6.87 -3.14
C MET A 99 -14.54 -7.49 -2.89
N SER A 100 -15.57 -6.96 -3.52
CA SER A 100 -16.88 -7.59 -3.53
C SER A 100 -17.55 -7.45 -4.90
N TRP A 101 -18.27 -8.48 -5.28
CA TRP A 101 -19.05 -8.52 -6.53
C TRP A 101 -20.24 -9.48 -6.39
N THR A 102 -21.09 -9.53 -7.39
CA THR A 102 -22.18 -10.51 -7.43
C THR A 102 -21.94 -11.50 -8.55
N ASP A 103 -22.00 -12.79 -8.23
CA ASP A 103 -21.93 -13.88 -9.19
C ASP A 103 -23.24 -14.67 -9.18
N THR A 104 -24.09 -14.42 -10.17
CA THR A 104 -25.40 -15.05 -10.29
C THR A 104 -25.35 -16.57 -10.52
N ARG A 105 -24.18 -17.13 -10.83
CA ARG A 105 -23.94 -18.57 -10.98
C ARG A 105 -23.80 -19.28 -9.63
N LEU A 106 -23.55 -18.51 -8.55
CA LEU A 106 -23.32 -19.01 -7.19
C LEU A 106 -24.51 -18.70 -6.26
N VAL A 107 -25.73 -18.83 -6.77
CA VAL A 107 -26.97 -18.54 -6.01
C VAL A 107 -27.60 -19.85 -5.52
N TRP A 108 -28.09 -19.86 -4.29
CA TRP A 108 -28.87 -20.97 -3.73
C TRP A 108 -29.95 -20.46 -2.78
N ASP A 109 -30.91 -21.32 -2.46
CA ASP A 109 -31.96 -21.05 -1.48
C ASP A 109 -31.52 -21.56 -0.09
N PRO A 110 -31.23 -20.68 0.88
CA PRO A 110 -30.76 -21.09 2.19
C PRO A 110 -31.84 -21.84 3.00
N ASP A 111 -33.13 -21.58 2.74
CA ASP A 111 -34.23 -22.24 3.44
C ASP A 111 -34.38 -23.71 2.99
N VAL A 112 -33.99 -24.02 1.74
CA VAL A 112 -34.02 -25.36 1.19
C VAL A 112 -32.77 -26.17 1.61
N VAL A 113 -31.60 -25.56 1.52
CA VAL A 113 -30.32 -26.25 1.75
C VAL A 113 -29.83 -26.15 3.20
N GLY A 114 -30.28 -25.14 3.96
CA GLY A 114 -29.86 -24.94 5.34
C GLY A 114 -28.44 -24.35 5.48
N VAL A 115 -27.84 -23.81 4.41
CA VAL A 115 -26.50 -23.22 4.39
C VAL A 115 -26.60 -21.73 4.13
N SER A 116 -26.12 -20.90 5.06
CA SER A 116 -26.20 -19.44 4.98
C SER A 116 -24.99 -18.76 4.34
N GLN A 117 -23.87 -19.47 4.21
CA GLN A 117 -22.62 -18.95 3.66
C GLN A 117 -21.72 -20.11 3.23
N LEU A 118 -20.97 -19.92 2.16
CA LEU A 118 -19.93 -20.83 1.70
C LEU A 118 -18.58 -20.10 1.58
N ALA A 119 -17.50 -20.88 1.67
CA ALA A 119 -16.16 -20.40 1.42
C ALA A 119 -15.55 -21.13 0.22
N TYR A 120 -15.12 -20.38 -0.81
CA TYR A 120 -14.49 -20.93 -1.99
C TYR A 120 -13.02 -20.53 -2.05
N TYR A 121 -12.19 -21.43 -2.52
CA TYR A 121 -10.79 -21.08 -2.75
C TYR A 121 -10.67 -20.06 -3.88
N ALA A 122 -10.09 -18.90 -3.57
CA ALA A 122 -9.92 -17.78 -4.50
C ALA A 122 -8.45 -17.38 -4.54
N SER A 123 -7.90 -17.30 -5.75
CA SER A 123 -6.50 -16.95 -6.01
C SER A 123 -6.40 -16.13 -7.30
N ASN A 124 -5.40 -15.25 -7.38
CA ASN A 124 -5.03 -14.62 -8.65
C ASN A 124 -4.41 -15.63 -9.61
N ASP A 125 -3.90 -16.75 -9.11
CA ASP A 125 -3.48 -17.86 -9.96
C ASP A 125 -4.71 -18.58 -10.53
N ARG A 126 -4.89 -18.45 -11.83
CA ARG A 126 -6.04 -18.99 -12.58
C ARG A 126 -6.15 -20.50 -12.51
N GLU A 127 -5.05 -21.21 -12.29
CA GLU A 127 -5.04 -22.67 -12.19
C GLU A 127 -5.51 -23.14 -10.79
N GLN A 128 -5.39 -22.29 -9.79
CA GLN A 128 -5.71 -22.62 -8.41
C GLN A 128 -7.08 -22.12 -7.96
N THR A 129 -7.62 -21.07 -8.56
CA THR A 129 -8.92 -20.53 -8.16
C THR A 129 -10.08 -21.47 -8.54
N THR A 130 -11.05 -21.61 -7.64
CA THR A 130 -12.28 -22.42 -7.88
C THR A 130 -13.45 -21.58 -8.38
N ILE A 131 -13.41 -20.27 -8.18
CA ILE A 131 -14.40 -19.31 -8.67
C ILE A 131 -13.72 -18.22 -9.50
N TRP A 132 -14.51 -17.50 -10.29
CA TRP A 132 -14.01 -16.32 -10.98
C TRP A 132 -13.59 -15.26 -9.98
N VAL A 133 -12.46 -14.62 -10.24
CA VAL A 133 -11.94 -13.47 -9.47
C VAL A 133 -11.59 -12.32 -10.41
N PRO A 134 -11.77 -11.06 -9.98
CA PRO A 134 -11.38 -9.88 -10.76
C PRO A 134 -9.87 -9.87 -11.04
N ASP A 135 -9.48 -9.36 -12.21
CA ASP A 135 -8.09 -9.16 -12.62
C ASP A 135 -7.53 -7.81 -12.19
N LEU A 136 -7.72 -7.48 -10.90
CA LEU A 136 -7.28 -6.20 -10.35
C LEU A 136 -5.76 -6.14 -10.23
N GLU A 137 -5.17 -5.08 -10.78
CA GLU A 137 -3.72 -4.82 -10.73
C GLU A 137 -3.41 -3.44 -10.15
N LEU A 138 -2.20 -3.32 -9.59
CA LEU A 138 -1.64 -2.08 -9.09
C LEU A 138 -0.76 -1.45 -10.19
N TYR A 139 -1.16 -0.32 -10.76
CA TYR A 139 -0.49 0.25 -11.95
C TYR A 139 0.90 0.81 -11.65
N ASN A 140 1.10 1.42 -10.50
CA ASN A 140 2.40 1.90 -10.02
C ASN A 140 3.02 0.95 -8.99
N GLN A 141 2.96 -0.35 -9.26
CA GLN A 141 3.51 -1.38 -8.38
C GLN A 141 5.04 -1.32 -8.31
N TYR A 142 5.56 -1.52 -7.12
CA TYR A 142 6.94 -1.95 -6.91
C TYR A 142 7.00 -3.47 -6.74
N GLU A 143 6.03 -4.03 -6.05
CA GLU A 143 5.78 -5.47 -5.92
C GLU A 143 4.34 -5.79 -6.35
N SER A 144 4.15 -6.97 -6.93
CA SER A 144 2.86 -7.41 -7.47
C SER A 144 1.84 -7.69 -6.38
N LEU A 145 0.55 -7.51 -6.69
CA LEU A 145 -0.56 -7.98 -5.84
C LEU A 145 -0.62 -9.50 -5.71
N TYR A 146 0.17 -10.26 -6.48
CA TYR A 146 0.30 -11.71 -6.32
C TYR A 146 0.96 -12.11 -4.99
N ASP A 147 1.72 -11.23 -4.36
CA ASP A 147 2.33 -11.46 -3.04
C ASP A 147 1.32 -11.39 -1.89
N PHE A 148 0.09 -10.97 -2.17
CA PHE A 148 -1.00 -11.01 -1.20
C PHE A 148 -1.42 -12.46 -0.92
N ALA A 149 -1.64 -12.77 0.35
CA ALA A 149 -2.04 -14.10 0.76
C ALA A 149 -3.38 -14.50 0.14
N ASP A 150 -3.40 -15.68 -0.50
CA ASP A 150 -4.65 -16.27 -0.95
C ASP A 150 -5.49 -16.69 0.25
N LYS A 151 -6.71 -16.18 0.29
CA LYS A 151 -7.71 -16.48 1.32
C LYS A 151 -9.00 -16.91 0.65
N PRO A 152 -9.76 -17.80 1.26
CA PRO A 152 -11.08 -18.17 0.73
C PRO A 152 -11.97 -16.92 0.60
N ALA A 153 -12.67 -16.83 -0.53
CA ALA A 153 -13.74 -15.87 -0.71
C ALA A 153 -15.01 -16.37 -0.04
N GLN A 154 -15.71 -15.47 0.62
CA GLN A 154 -17.02 -15.76 1.23
C GLN A 154 -18.12 -15.51 0.21
N VAL A 155 -19.00 -16.48 0.01
CA VAL A 155 -20.13 -16.38 -0.90
C VAL A 155 -21.41 -16.53 -0.12
N PHE A 156 -22.38 -15.67 -0.40
CA PHE A 156 -23.68 -15.61 0.26
C PHE A 156 -24.79 -16.15 -0.67
N PRO A 157 -25.94 -16.55 -0.15
CA PRO A 157 -27.01 -17.19 -0.93
C PRO A 157 -27.52 -16.39 -2.14
N ASN A 158 -27.42 -15.08 -2.09
CA ASN A 158 -27.78 -14.17 -3.18
C ASN A 158 -26.70 -14.01 -4.26
N GLY A 159 -25.62 -14.81 -4.21
CA GLY A 159 -24.50 -14.71 -5.11
C GLY A 159 -23.51 -13.58 -4.79
N PHE A 160 -23.70 -12.84 -3.68
CA PHE A 160 -22.74 -11.85 -3.25
C PHE A 160 -21.45 -12.53 -2.79
N VAL A 161 -20.32 -12.12 -3.37
CA VAL A 161 -18.98 -12.61 -3.07
C VAL A 161 -18.18 -11.51 -2.37
N PHE A 162 -17.57 -11.86 -1.25
CA PHE A 162 -16.65 -10.98 -0.55
C PHE A 162 -15.28 -11.66 -0.41
N TRP A 163 -14.24 -10.99 -0.90
CA TRP A 163 -12.87 -11.49 -0.87
C TRP A 163 -11.93 -10.49 -0.23
N SER A 164 -11.34 -10.88 0.90
CA SER A 164 -10.39 -10.04 1.65
C SER A 164 -9.02 -10.71 1.69
N ARG A 165 -8.02 -10.01 1.17
CA ARG A 165 -6.63 -10.49 1.06
C ARG A 165 -5.71 -9.63 1.90
N PRO A 166 -5.11 -10.16 2.98
CA PRO A 166 -4.04 -9.46 3.69
C PRO A 166 -2.74 -9.58 2.90
N GLY A 167 -1.99 -8.47 2.83
CA GLY A 167 -0.69 -8.49 2.16
C GLY A 167 0.05 -7.15 2.22
N PRO A 168 1.30 -7.14 1.74
CA PRO A 168 2.07 -5.92 1.59
C PRO A 168 1.62 -5.17 0.33
N LEU A 169 1.29 -3.89 0.48
CA LEU A 169 1.07 -2.98 -0.63
C LEU A 169 2.32 -2.12 -0.79
N LYS A 170 3.11 -2.41 -1.82
CA LYS A 170 4.38 -1.71 -2.07
C LYS A 170 4.31 -0.97 -3.40
N VAL A 171 4.35 0.35 -3.32
CA VAL A 171 4.04 1.25 -4.43
C VAL A 171 5.18 2.23 -4.71
N LEU A 172 5.32 2.58 -6.00
CA LEU A 172 6.16 3.67 -6.44
C LEU A 172 5.39 4.98 -6.28
N CYS A 173 5.93 5.88 -5.47
CA CYS A 173 5.33 7.15 -5.16
C CYS A 173 5.96 8.29 -5.96
N ALA A 174 5.16 9.24 -6.39
CA ALA A 174 5.64 10.56 -6.74
C ALA A 174 5.32 11.48 -5.55
N PHE A 175 6.18 11.47 -4.53
CA PHE A 175 5.98 12.33 -3.35
C PHE A 175 5.96 13.79 -3.76
N ARG A 176 4.98 14.54 -3.23
CA ARG A 176 4.79 15.98 -3.52
C ARG A 176 4.89 16.76 -2.22
N ASP A 177 5.05 18.09 -2.39
CA ASP A 177 5.09 19.07 -1.29
C ASP A 177 6.26 18.89 -0.31
N LEU A 178 7.42 18.41 -0.80
CA LEU A 178 8.64 18.22 -0.01
C LEU A 178 9.40 19.51 0.29
N THR A 179 9.07 20.62 -0.38
CA THR A 179 9.80 21.92 -0.26
C THR A 179 9.91 22.44 1.16
N GLN A 180 8.91 22.15 2.01
CA GLN A 180 8.87 22.60 3.40
C GLN A 180 9.49 21.60 4.39
N LEU A 181 10.19 20.57 3.91
CA LEU A 181 10.86 19.61 4.78
C LEU A 181 11.68 20.32 5.88
N PRO A 182 11.47 20.01 7.17
CA PRO A 182 10.78 18.87 7.76
C PRO A 182 9.32 19.12 8.18
N PHE A 183 8.72 20.22 7.78
CA PHE A 183 7.34 20.61 8.12
C PHE A 183 6.36 20.27 6.98
N ASP A 184 6.77 19.36 6.11
CA ASP A 184 6.04 18.89 4.95
C ASP A 184 4.99 17.84 5.32
N LYS A 185 4.01 17.66 4.41
CA LYS A 185 3.02 16.58 4.44
C LYS A 185 3.10 15.81 3.13
N PRO A 186 4.08 14.91 2.98
CA PRO A 186 4.23 14.18 1.74
C PRO A 186 2.99 13.33 1.45
N SER A 187 2.53 13.32 0.21
CA SER A 187 1.45 12.47 -0.25
C SER A 187 1.93 11.48 -1.30
N CYS A 188 1.34 10.28 -1.28
CA CYS A 188 1.56 9.24 -2.25
C CYS A 188 0.25 8.77 -2.84
N ALA A 189 0.14 8.78 -4.16
CA ALA A 189 -0.99 8.24 -4.88
C ALA A 189 -0.64 6.89 -5.49
N PHE A 190 -1.57 5.93 -5.38
CA PHE A 190 -1.47 4.66 -6.08
C PHE A 190 -2.80 4.33 -6.78
N GLU A 191 -2.72 3.52 -7.82
CA GLU A 191 -3.81 3.30 -8.77
C GLU A 191 -4.08 1.81 -8.94
N LEU A 192 -5.32 1.41 -8.69
CA LEU A 192 -5.83 0.07 -8.87
C LEU A 192 -6.81 0.03 -10.04
N GLY A 193 -6.65 -0.91 -10.94
CA GLY A 193 -7.53 -1.07 -12.11
C GLY A 193 -7.42 -2.44 -12.75
N GLY A 194 -8.31 -2.74 -13.69
CA GLY A 194 -8.27 -3.98 -14.46
C GLY A 194 -7.11 -4.00 -15.45
N TRP A 195 -6.59 -5.17 -15.74
CA TRP A 195 -5.49 -5.35 -16.69
C TRP A 195 -5.95 -5.92 -18.02
N ALA A 196 -6.70 -7.02 -17.99
CA ALA A 196 -7.09 -7.75 -19.19
C ALA A 196 -8.52 -7.43 -19.66
N LYS A 197 -9.36 -6.83 -18.82
CA LYS A 197 -10.76 -6.54 -19.10
C LYS A 197 -11.05 -5.06 -19.01
N SER A 198 -11.70 -4.51 -20.08
CA SER A 198 -12.13 -3.11 -20.10
C SER A 198 -13.35 -2.88 -19.20
N GLY A 199 -13.70 -1.62 -18.95
CA GLY A 199 -14.86 -1.23 -18.17
C GLY A 199 -16.22 -1.67 -18.77
N TYR A 200 -16.24 -2.13 -20.02
CA TYR A 200 -17.42 -2.77 -20.60
C TYR A 200 -17.63 -4.21 -20.12
N ASP A 201 -16.56 -4.85 -19.64
CA ASP A 201 -16.63 -6.21 -19.10
C ASP A 201 -16.67 -6.23 -17.59
N VAL A 202 -15.76 -5.46 -16.95
CA VAL A 202 -15.62 -5.36 -15.51
C VAL A 202 -15.43 -3.91 -15.12
N ASN A 203 -16.33 -3.39 -14.29
CA ASN A 203 -16.29 -2.01 -13.85
C ASN A 203 -15.92 -1.94 -12.37
N TYR A 204 -14.85 -1.19 -12.06
CA TYR A 204 -14.36 -1.04 -10.69
C TYR A 204 -14.94 0.22 -10.05
N GLU A 205 -15.43 0.07 -8.83
CA GLU A 205 -15.99 1.13 -8.00
C GLU A 205 -15.40 1.10 -6.60
N PHE A 206 -15.57 2.19 -5.85
CA PHE A 206 -15.12 2.23 -4.46
C PHE A 206 -16.13 1.53 -3.56
N MET A 207 -15.62 0.64 -2.70
CA MET A 207 -16.37 0.13 -1.56
C MET A 207 -16.70 1.27 -0.58
N SER A 208 -17.75 1.15 0.19
CA SER A 208 -18.11 2.13 1.20
C SER A 208 -17.84 1.60 2.62
N PRO A 209 -16.89 2.17 3.37
CA PRO A 209 -15.93 3.23 3.01
C PRO A 209 -14.82 2.71 2.09
N PRO A 210 -14.24 3.56 1.21
CA PRO A 210 -13.19 3.15 0.28
C PRO A 210 -11.87 2.85 0.98
N VAL A 211 -11.57 3.58 2.04
CA VAL A 211 -10.41 3.36 2.92
C VAL A 211 -10.91 3.22 4.34
N SER A 212 -10.39 2.25 5.03
CA SER A 212 -10.62 2.05 6.47
C SER A 212 -9.29 1.81 7.17
N PHE A 213 -9.27 2.01 8.48
CA PHE A 213 -8.10 1.77 9.31
C PHE A 213 -8.44 0.67 10.31
N SER A 214 -7.52 -0.25 10.46
CA SER A 214 -7.63 -1.30 11.46
C SER A 214 -7.62 -0.73 12.87
N THR A 215 -8.47 -1.28 13.73
CA THR A 215 -8.61 -0.88 15.13
C THR A 215 -8.01 -1.90 16.09
N GLU A 216 -7.41 -2.96 15.55
CA GLU A 216 -6.75 -4.00 16.33
C GLU A 216 -5.55 -3.42 17.09
N GLU A 217 -5.27 -3.98 18.25
CA GLU A 217 -4.19 -3.51 19.15
C GLU A 217 -2.80 -3.52 18.48
N SER A 218 -2.59 -4.44 17.53
CA SER A 218 -1.35 -4.55 16.75
C SER A 218 -1.30 -3.64 15.51
N ALA A 219 -2.41 -2.96 15.19
CA ALA A 219 -2.46 -2.02 14.08
C ALA A 219 -1.72 -0.72 14.41
N ALA A 220 -1.08 -0.10 13.42
CA ALA A 220 -0.35 1.13 13.63
C ALA A 220 -0.40 2.03 12.37
N THR A 221 -1.08 3.16 12.51
CA THR A 221 -1.07 4.24 11.51
C THR A 221 0.11 5.19 11.66
N THR A 222 0.96 4.95 12.67
CA THR A 222 2.18 5.71 12.93
C THR A 222 3.38 4.77 12.85
N TYR A 223 4.39 5.16 12.09
CA TYR A 223 5.64 4.43 11.96
C TYR A 223 6.82 5.39 11.94
N GLN A 224 7.76 5.23 12.89
CA GLN A 224 8.90 6.12 13.05
C GLN A 224 8.47 7.60 13.08
N GLN A 225 8.79 8.33 12.02
CA GLN A 225 8.49 9.76 11.89
C GLN A 225 7.21 10.06 11.10
N TYR A 226 6.51 9.04 10.58
CA TYR A 226 5.33 9.23 9.74
C TYR A 226 4.06 8.76 10.43
N LYS A 227 2.99 9.52 10.20
CA LYS A 227 1.63 9.17 10.60
C LYS A 227 0.68 9.38 9.42
N ILE A 228 -0.20 8.43 9.14
CA ILE A 228 -1.25 8.62 8.14
C ILE A 228 -2.31 9.56 8.68
N ILE A 229 -2.68 10.55 7.88
CA ILE A 229 -3.78 11.46 8.16
C ILE A 229 -5.02 10.89 7.47
N GLY A 230 -5.87 10.21 8.25
CA GLY A 230 -7.06 9.54 7.71
C GLY A 230 -8.02 10.48 7.00
N ASP A 231 -8.25 11.66 7.56
CA ASP A 231 -9.18 12.67 7.02
C ASP A 231 -8.67 13.31 5.71
N ASP A 232 -7.36 13.26 5.45
CA ASP A 232 -6.74 13.77 4.23
C ASP A 232 -6.48 12.68 3.19
N THR A 233 -6.89 11.43 3.46
CA THR A 233 -6.83 10.36 2.46
C THR A 233 -7.92 10.59 1.42
N ARG A 234 -7.50 10.75 0.16
CA ARG A 234 -8.39 11.06 -0.96
C ARG A 234 -8.55 9.87 -1.87
N THR A 235 -9.73 9.78 -2.46
CA THR A 235 -10.04 8.78 -3.47
C THR A 235 -10.62 9.47 -4.70
N ASN A 236 -10.21 9.02 -5.87
CA ASN A 236 -10.67 9.56 -7.14
C ASN A 236 -10.82 8.43 -8.16
N ARG A 237 -11.98 8.32 -8.80
CA ARG A 237 -12.20 7.38 -9.89
C ARG A 237 -11.89 8.07 -11.21
N ARG A 238 -11.04 7.45 -12.03
CA ARG A 238 -10.67 7.93 -13.36
C ARG A 238 -10.98 6.87 -14.42
N GLU A 239 -11.07 7.29 -15.64
CA GLU A 239 -11.18 6.41 -16.80
C GLU A 239 -10.02 6.71 -17.74
N TYR A 240 -9.21 5.69 -18.04
CA TYR A 240 -8.12 5.81 -18.97
C TYR A 240 -8.55 5.21 -20.32
N PHE A 241 -8.07 5.84 -21.39
CA PHE A 241 -8.26 5.40 -22.77
C PHE A 241 -6.88 5.19 -23.39
N TYR A 242 -6.63 4.00 -23.88
CA TYR A 242 -5.33 3.66 -24.43
C TYR A 242 -5.34 3.70 -25.96
N PRO A 243 -4.18 3.99 -26.61
CA PRO A 243 -4.09 4.05 -28.07
C PRO A 243 -4.47 2.75 -28.78
N CYS A 244 -4.30 1.59 -28.12
CA CYS A 244 -4.75 0.30 -28.66
C CYS A 244 -6.27 0.21 -28.79
N CYS A 245 -7.00 0.84 -27.88
CA CYS A 245 -8.42 0.60 -27.65
C CYS A 245 -9.11 1.94 -27.28
N PRO A 246 -9.14 2.92 -28.18
CA PRO A 246 -9.51 4.31 -27.86
C PRO A 246 -10.98 4.50 -27.47
N ASN A 247 -11.82 3.50 -27.72
CA ASN A 247 -13.25 3.54 -27.39
C ASN A 247 -13.58 2.72 -26.12
N GLU A 248 -12.60 2.06 -25.54
CA GLU A 248 -12.80 1.23 -24.35
C GLU A 248 -12.33 1.97 -23.10
N PRO A 249 -13.22 2.25 -22.13
CA PRO A 249 -12.83 2.87 -20.88
C PRO A 249 -12.15 1.84 -19.96
N TRP A 250 -11.09 2.28 -19.29
CA TRP A 250 -10.40 1.51 -18.26
C TRP A 250 -10.61 2.22 -16.92
N PRO A 251 -11.55 1.74 -16.10
CA PRO A 251 -11.81 2.35 -14.80
C PRO A 251 -10.65 2.10 -13.86
N VAL A 252 -10.15 3.18 -13.28
CA VAL A 252 -9.02 3.19 -12.35
C VAL A 252 -9.41 3.87 -11.06
N LEU A 253 -9.14 3.23 -9.96
CA LEU A 253 -9.37 3.72 -8.61
C LEU A 253 -8.06 4.28 -8.06
N GLN A 254 -7.97 5.58 -7.94
CA GLN A 254 -6.83 6.27 -7.37
C GLN A 254 -7.06 6.51 -5.88
N TYR A 255 -6.10 6.09 -5.07
CA TYR A 255 -6.02 6.34 -3.63
C TYR A 255 -4.82 7.24 -3.37
N GLU A 256 -5.01 8.33 -2.66
CA GLU A 256 -3.95 9.24 -2.25
C GLU A 256 -3.86 9.25 -0.73
N VAL A 257 -2.74 8.77 -0.20
CA VAL A 257 -2.46 8.73 1.24
C VAL A 257 -1.56 9.89 1.59
N THR A 258 -2.00 10.75 2.51
CA THR A 258 -1.23 11.86 3.03
C THR A 258 -0.59 11.47 4.37
N LEU A 259 0.67 11.82 4.51
CA LEU A 259 1.48 11.52 5.69
C LEU A 259 1.79 12.80 6.46
N ASP A 260 1.73 12.75 7.77
CA ASP A 260 2.24 13.78 8.66
C ASP A 260 3.62 13.37 9.17
N ARG A 261 4.60 14.25 9.01
CA ARG A 261 5.98 14.00 9.42
C ARG A 261 6.22 14.55 10.81
N ALA A 262 6.81 13.78 11.71
CA ALA A 262 7.32 14.27 12.99
C ALA A 262 8.61 15.05 12.78
N ALA A 263 8.50 16.37 12.64
CA ALA A 263 9.61 17.27 12.38
C ALA A 263 10.67 17.30 13.50
N SER A 264 10.34 16.86 14.70
CA SER A 264 11.18 16.97 15.91
C SER A 264 12.59 16.42 15.74
N TYR A 265 12.72 15.30 15.02
CA TYR A 265 14.03 14.69 14.75
C TYR A 265 14.94 15.63 13.93
N TYR A 266 14.44 16.18 12.83
CA TYR A 266 15.19 17.10 11.97
C TYR A 266 15.47 18.44 12.65
N VAL A 267 14.50 18.94 13.42
CA VAL A 267 14.69 20.16 14.20
C VAL A 267 15.85 20.01 15.17
N LEU A 268 15.85 18.92 15.97
CA LEU A 268 16.88 18.73 17.00
C LEU A 268 18.24 18.31 16.42
N LYS A 269 18.29 17.58 15.31
CA LYS A 269 19.54 17.03 14.78
C LYS A 269 20.20 17.91 13.70
N VAL A 270 19.40 18.69 12.98
CA VAL A 270 19.92 19.51 11.85
C VAL A 270 19.70 20.99 12.08
N ILE A 271 18.47 21.43 12.34
CA ILE A 271 18.15 22.87 12.41
C ILE A 271 18.80 23.52 13.63
N VAL A 272 18.65 22.95 14.82
CA VAL A 272 19.20 23.52 16.05
C VAL A 272 20.72 23.61 16.02
N PRO A 273 21.49 22.54 15.70
CA PRO A 273 22.95 22.65 15.60
C PRO A 273 23.40 23.67 14.58
N ASN A 274 22.74 23.75 13.42
CA ASN A 274 23.08 24.67 12.37
C ASN A 274 22.89 26.14 12.79
N ILE A 275 21.78 26.46 13.47
CA ILE A 275 21.53 27.79 14.03
C ILE A 275 22.56 28.12 15.11
N LEU A 276 22.92 27.16 15.96
CA LEU A 276 23.93 27.35 17.00
C LEU A 276 25.33 27.69 16.39
N PHE A 277 25.74 26.95 15.35
CA PHE A 277 27.00 27.20 14.68
C PHE A 277 26.96 28.55 13.94
N ALA A 278 25.85 28.92 13.28
CA ALA A 278 25.67 30.23 12.68
C ALA A 278 25.79 31.33 13.75
N PHE A 279 25.23 31.14 14.93
CA PHE A 279 25.39 32.08 16.04
C PHE A 279 26.85 32.13 16.55
N LEU A 280 27.53 30.99 16.70
CA LEU A 280 28.91 30.92 17.11
C LEU A 280 29.84 31.64 16.13
N SER A 281 29.52 31.67 14.84
CA SER A 281 30.31 32.40 13.84
C SER A 281 30.32 33.92 14.08
N PHE A 282 29.29 34.49 14.73
CA PHE A 282 29.33 35.90 15.18
C PHE A 282 30.30 36.12 16.33
N LEU A 283 30.59 35.14 17.17
CA LEU A 283 31.50 35.29 18.27
C LEU A 283 32.95 35.52 17.80
N VAL A 284 33.26 35.13 16.56
CA VAL A 284 34.57 35.41 15.92
C VAL A 284 34.93 36.89 16.00
N PHE A 285 33.95 37.80 15.88
CA PHE A 285 34.16 39.25 15.89
C PHE A 285 34.53 39.80 17.26
N TRP A 286 34.29 39.07 18.36
CA TRP A 286 34.61 39.50 19.71
C TRP A 286 36.04 39.15 20.15
N PHE A 287 36.73 38.26 19.38
CA PHE A 287 38.11 37.90 19.68
C PHE A 287 39.09 39.04 19.24
N ASP A 288 40.13 39.25 20.06
CA ASP A 288 41.19 40.23 19.72
C ASP A 288 41.93 39.79 18.45
N VAL A 289 42.15 40.75 17.55
CA VAL A 289 42.88 40.54 16.29
C VAL A 289 44.34 40.11 16.51
N ARG A 290 44.90 40.44 17.67
CA ARG A 290 46.29 40.09 18.03
C ARG A 290 46.51 38.64 18.32
N THR A 291 45.45 37.90 18.62
CA THR A 291 45.54 36.48 18.92
C THR A 291 45.27 35.66 17.66
N GLY A 292 46.15 34.72 17.32
CA GLY A 292 45.92 33.79 16.21
C GLY A 292 44.68 32.89 16.39
N GLU A 293 44.08 32.90 17.58
CA GLU A 293 42.92 32.11 17.97
C GLU A 293 41.66 32.52 17.20
N ARG A 294 41.50 33.80 16.81
CA ARG A 294 40.38 34.31 16.05
C ARG A 294 40.18 33.53 14.71
N LEU A 295 41.30 33.37 13.97
CA LEU A 295 41.25 32.64 12.69
C LEU A 295 41.03 31.15 12.90
N SER A 296 41.72 30.55 13.86
CA SER A 296 41.59 29.13 14.21
C SER A 296 40.15 28.78 14.64
N PHE A 297 39.52 29.61 15.45
CA PHE A 297 38.14 29.44 15.89
C PHE A 297 37.17 29.53 14.69
N GLY A 298 37.32 30.50 13.79
CA GLY A 298 36.47 30.63 12.61
C GLY A 298 36.57 29.42 11.65
N VAL A 299 37.80 28.93 11.41
CA VAL A 299 38.03 27.72 10.60
C VAL A 299 37.40 26.47 11.26
N THR A 300 37.54 26.37 12.57
CA THR A 300 36.97 25.21 13.30
C THR A 300 35.44 25.17 13.22
N ILE A 301 34.76 26.33 13.33
CA ILE A 301 33.29 26.40 13.17
C ILE A 301 32.90 26.04 11.75
N LEU A 302 33.59 26.57 10.74
CA LEU A 302 33.30 26.25 9.34
C LEU A 302 33.42 24.73 9.08
N LEU A 303 34.48 24.10 9.57
CA LEU A 303 34.68 22.64 9.45
C LEU A 303 33.58 21.86 10.17
N ALA A 304 33.16 22.30 11.36
CA ALA A 304 32.07 21.66 12.10
C ALA A 304 30.75 21.78 11.33
N MET A 305 30.47 22.95 10.72
CA MET A 305 29.26 23.12 9.89
C MET A 305 29.27 22.19 8.66
N VAL A 306 30.41 22.09 7.96
CA VAL A 306 30.55 21.16 6.82
C VAL A 306 30.37 19.71 7.27
N ALA A 307 30.89 19.32 8.43
CA ALA A 307 30.70 17.96 8.96
C ALA A 307 29.23 17.67 9.26
N VAL A 308 28.49 18.63 9.83
CA VAL A 308 27.04 18.47 10.08
C VAL A 308 26.28 18.40 8.76
N ASP A 309 26.67 19.20 7.76
CA ASP A 309 26.06 19.17 6.42
C ASP A 309 26.22 17.81 5.74
N ILE A 310 27.41 17.23 5.77
CA ILE A 310 27.66 15.89 5.22
C ILE A 310 26.77 14.83 5.91
N ILE A 311 26.67 14.86 7.24
CA ILE A 311 25.84 13.92 7.99
C ILE A 311 24.35 14.12 7.66
N SER A 312 23.91 15.39 7.54
CA SER A 312 22.51 15.69 7.25
C SER A 312 22.11 15.35 5.81
N SER A 313 23.04 15.42 4.86
CA SER A 313 22.78 15.08 3.45
C SER A 313 22.38 13.60 3.25
N GLU A 314 22.82 12.69 4.13
CA GLU A 314 22.41 11.29 4.09
C GLU A 314 20.93 11.09 4.50
N LEU A 315 20.40 12.03 5.28
CA LEU A 315 19.02 11.99 5.80
C LEU A 315 18.02 12.66 4.86
N LEU A 316 18.49 13.43 3.88
CA LEU A 316 17.64 14.21 2.99
C LEU A 316 17.39 13.48 1.66
N PRO A 317 16.17 13.55 1.11
CA PRO A 317 15.89 13.00 -0.22
C PRO A 317 16.55 13.85 -1.29
N ILE A 318 17.04 13.22 -2.36
CA ILE A 318 17.53 13.93 -3.55
C ILE A 318 16.31 14.24 -4.41
N CYS A 319 15.90 15.50 -4.45
CA CYS A 319 14.78 15.96 -5.28
C CYS A 319 15.17 17.20 -6.09
N PRO A 320 14.46 17.48 -7.21
CA PRO A 320 14.75 18.64 -8.06
C PRO A 320 14.33 19.99 -7.42
N GLU A 321 13.60 19.96 -6.32
CA GLU A 321 13.11 21.13 -5.59
C GLU A 321 14.07 21.50 -4.48
N TYR A 322 14.23 22.82 -4.22
CA TYR A 322 15.03 23.30 -3.09
C TYR A 322 14.29 23.07 -1.78
N LEU A 323 14.84 22.23 -0.93
CA LEU A 323 14.28 21.96 0.39
C LEU A 323 14.59 23.12 1.34
N PHE A 324 13.63 23.50 2.18
CA PHE A 324 13.82 24.56 3.19
C PHE A 324 15.07 24.32 4.04
N ILE A 325 15.30 23.08 4.47
CA ILE A 325 16.43 22.69 5.31
C ILE A 325 17.77 22.86 4.57
N GLU A 326 17.84 22.53 3.26
CA GLU A 326 19.06 22.71 2.45
C GLU A 326 19.39 24.20 2.27
N VAL A 327 18.38 25.02 2.00
CA VAL A 327 18.54 26.46 1.89
C VAL A 327 19.03 27.04 3.21
N LEU A 328 18.48 26.63 4.34
CA LEU A 328 18.89 27.05 5.66
C LEU A 328 20.37 26.73 5.92
N VAL A 329 20.79 25.49 5.61
CA VAL A 329 22.19 25.06 5.79
C VAL A 329 23.13 25.85 4.87
N ALA A 330 22.77 25.97 3.59
CA ALA A 330 23.59 26.71 2.61
C ALA A 330 23.76 28.18 2.98
N VAL A 331 22.70 28.88 3.42
CA VAL A 331 22.76 30.28 3.86
C VAL A 331 23.61 30.42 5.12
N SER A 332 23.49 29.52 6.07
CA SER A 332 24.28 29.53 7.30
C SER A 332 25.77 29.28 7.03
N LEU A 333 26.08 28.37 6.12
CA LEU A 333 27.46 28.09 5.70
C LEU A 333 28.08 29.29 4.97
N LEU A 334 27.32 29.92 4.05
CA LEU A 334 27.74 31.13 3.36
C LEU A 334 28.05 32.27 4.35
N PHE A 335 27.19 32.45 5.36
CA PHE A 335 27.39 33.43 6.40
C PHE A 335 28.70 33.17 7.19
N ALA A 336 28.96 31.94 7.61
CA ALA A 336 30.17 31.56 8.33
C ALA A 336 31.44 31.78 7.46
N PHE A 337 31.35 31.47 6.17
CA PHE A 337 32.42 31.72 5.20
C PHE A 337 32.73 33.22 5.06
N LEU A 338 31.71 34.08 4.94
CA LEU A 338 31.86 35.52 4.85
C LEU A 338 32.48 36.12 6.14
N ALA A 339 32.07 35.62 7.32
CA ALA A 339 32.66 36.02 8.60
C ALA A 339 34.15 35.65 8.69
N LEU A 340 34.55 34.50 8.12
CA LEU A 340 35.95 34.09 8.04
C LEU A 340 36.73 34.99 7.07
N CYS A 341 36.19 35.32 5.90
CA CYS A 341 36.79 36.25 4.94
C CYS A 341 37.01 37.64 5.55
N GLU A 342 36.01 38.15 6.26
CA GLU A 342 36.16 39.45 7.00
C GLU A 342 37.28 39.34 8.02
N THR A 343 37.36 38.29 8.80
CA THR A 343 38.40 38.04 9.78
C THR A 343 39.79 38.06 9.12
N CYS A 344 39.97 37.39 7.98
CA CYS A 344 41.23 37.44 7.23
C CYS A 344 41.61 38.85 6.79
N LEU A 345 40.65 39.63 6.28
CA LEU A 345 40.89 41.03 5.87
C LEU A 345 41.30 41.90 7.04
N VAL A 346 40.61 41.81 8.17
CA VAL A 346 40.93 42.59 9.38
C VAL A 346 42.31 42.25 9.92
N VAL A 347 42.67 40.97 9.98
CA VAL A 347 44.00 40.50 10.40
C VAL A 347 45.07 41.03 9.42
N TYR A 348 44.88 40.93 8.13
CA TYR A 348 45.78 41.44 7.11
C TYR A 348 46.06 42.97 7.26
N TRP A 349 44.97 43.77 7.38
CA TRP A 349 45.10 45.23 7.55
C TRP A 349 45.75 45.60 8.87
N TYR A 350 45.51 44.87 9.93
CA TYR A 350 46.09 45.09 11.24
C TYR A 350 47.62 44.91 11.22
N TYR A 351 48.13 43.83 10.57
CA TYR A 351 49.58 43.58 10.51
C TYR A 351 50.32 44.33 9.39
N LYS A 352 49.62 44.92 8.44
CA LYS A 352 50.19 45.72 7.39
C LYS A 352 50.45 47.15 7.85
N ARG A 353 49.83 47.66 8.91
CA ARG A 353 50.07 48.90 9.57
C ARG A 353 51.25 48.78 10.51
#